data_0afffa77bb87815055b5edc21ecc19dd
#
_entry.id   0afffa77bb87815055b5edc21ecc19dd
#
_cell.length_a   1.000
_cell.length_b   1.000
_cell.length_c   1.000
_cell.angle_alpha   90.00
_cell.angle_beta   90.00
_cell.angle_gamma   90.00
#
_symmetry.space_group_name_H-M   'P 1'
#
loop_
_entity.id
_entity.type
_entity.pdbx_description
1 polymer ?
#
loop_
_entity_poly.entity_id
_entity_poly.type
_entity_poly.pdbx_seq_one_letter_code
_entity_poly.pdbx_strand_id
1 'polypeptide(L)'
;MCIRDSFCTGGIRCEKALHSFEVEGLTDIHQLQGGILNFLSKAKDKSIWNGDCFVFDERVTVTKELEPGDYKQCYACRRPLSNEDLKKREYQKGISCHKCFFEKSESDRIRYAERQKQFDLKVHE
;
A
#
# COMPACT_ATOMS: atom_id res chain seq x y z
N MET A 1 -26.97 -12.69 6.59
CA MET A 1 -25.95 -12.28 7.57
C MET A 1 -24.63 -12.02 6.85
N CYS A 2 -24.02 -10.86 7.01
CA CYS A 2 -22.72 -10.58 6.41
C CYS A 2 -21.63 -10.70 7.48
N ILE A 3 -20.71 -11.65 7.29
CA ILE A 3 -19.48 -11.74 8.07
C ILE A 3 -18.49 -10.75 7.49
N ARG A 4 -17.85 -9.96 8.34
CA ARG A 4 -16.78 -9.02 7.94
C ARG A 4 -15.50 -9.35 8.69
N ASP A 5 -14.48 -9.70 7.93
CA ASP A 5 -13.13 -9.90 8.45
C ASP A 5 -12.27 -8.70 8.06
N SER A 6 -11.46 -8.23 9.00
CA SER A 6 -10.67 -7.04 8.83
C SER A 6 -9.24 -7.25 9.31
N PHE A 7 -8.29 -6.74 8.54
CA PHE A 7 -6.88 -6.70 8.96
C PHE A 7 -6.20 -5.44 8.45
N CYS A 8 -5.15 -5.03 9.12
CA CYS A 8 -4.23 -3.98 8.67
C CYS A 8 -2.80 -4.37 9.09
N THR A 9 -1.85 -3.49 8.86
CA THR A 9 -0.44 -3.78 9.15
C THR A 9 -0.20 -4.16 10.61
N GLY A 10 -0.65 -3.34 11.57
CA GLY A 10 -0.45 -3.55 13.00
C GLY A 10 -1.72 -3.76 13.84
N GLY A 11 -2.90 -3.71 13.24
CA GLY A 11 -4.17 -3.92 13.93
C GLY A 11 -4.86 -2.67 14.47
N ILE A 12 -4.18 -1.55 14.58
CA ILE A 12 -4.71 -0.31 15.19
C ILE A 12 -5.87 0.29 14.40
N ARG A 13 -5.77 0.33 13.08
CA ARG A 13 -6.82 0.87 12.22
C ARG A 13 -8.08 0.02 12.24
N CYS A 14 -7.93 -1.30 12.42
CA CYS A 14 -9.05 -2.22 12.51
C CYS A 14 -9.89 -1.99 13.76
N GLU A 15 -9.30 -1.63 14.88
CA GLU A 15 -10.03 -1.32 16.11
C GLU A 15 -11.01 -0.16 15.89
N LYS A 16 -10.58 0.89 15.21
CA LYS A 16 -11.43 2.02 14.85
C LYS A 16 -12.53 1.62 13.87
N ALA A 17 -12.19 0.79 12.87
CA ALA A 17 -13.16 0.32 11.89
C ALA A 17 -14.22 -0.58 12.54
N LEU A 18 -13.83 -1.47 13.44
CA LEU A 18 -14.77 -2.32 14.18
C LEU A 18 -15.78 -1.49 14.99
N HIS A 19 -15.31 -0.47 15.70
CA HIS A 19 -16.19 0.41 16.45
C HIS A 19 -17.20 1.12 15.52
N SER A 20 -16.73 1.61 14.39
CA SER A 20 -17.59 2.25 13.39
C SER A 20 -18.65 1.29 12.84
N PHE A 21 -18.28 0.03 12.56
CA PHE A 21 -19.21 -0.99 12.09
C PHE A 21 -20.23 -1.38 13.16
N GLU A 22 -19.84 -1.47 14.42
CA GLU A 22 -20.75 -1.74 15.53
C GLU A 22 -21.81 -0.64 15.68
N VAL A 23 -21.42 0.63 15.54
CA VAL A 23 -22.32 1.77 15.55
C VAL A 23 -23.34 1.67 14.40
N GLU A 24 -22.93 1.17 13.25
CA GLU A 24 -23.80 0.94 12.09
C GLU A 24 -24.68 -0.32 12.21
N GLY A 25 -24.57 -1.07 13.31
CA GLY A 25 -25.40 -2.24 13.59
C GLY A 25 -24.86 -3.56 13.05
N LEU A 26 -23.64 -3.61 12.55
CA LEU A 26 -22.99 -4.84 12.12
C LEU A 26 -22.44 -5.57 13.34
N THR A 27 -22.83 -6.84 13.53
CA THR A 27 -22.48 -7.63 14.72
C THR A 27 -21.50 -8.78 14.46
N ASP A 28 -21.43 -9.30 13.23
CA ASP A 28 -20.55 -10.40 12.89
C ASP A 28 -19.28 -9.88 12.21
N ILE A 29 -18.45 -9.23 13.00
CA ILE A 29 -17.21 -8.58 12.58
C ILE A 29 -16.03 -9.17 13.35
N HIS A 30 -14.95 -9.43 12.62
CA HIS A 30 -13.74 -10.04 13.16
C HIS A 30 -12.51 -9.23 12.76
N GLN A 31 -11.53 -9.22 13.64
CA GLN A 31 -10.26 -8.55 13.44
C GLN A 31 -9.10 -9.52 13.61
N LEU A 32 -8.13 -9.45 12.72
CA LEU A 32 -6.90 -10.21 12.84
C LEU A 32 -6.05 -9.61 13.97
N GLN A 33 -5.86 -10.37 15.04
CA GLN A 33 -5.14 -9.91 16.23
C GLN A 33 -3.67 -9.59 15.91
N GLY A 34 -3.24 -8.39 16.27
CA GLY A 34 -1.87 -7.92 16.03
C GLY A 34 -1.58 -7.52 14.58
N GLY A 35 -2.57 -7.62 13.66
CA GLY A 35 -2.42 -7.28 12.26
C GLY A 35 -1.74 -8.34 11.42
N ILE A 36 -1.59 -8.05 10.12
CA ILE A 36 -1.06 -9.01 9.14
C ILE A 36 0.44 -9.31 9.34
N LEU A 37 1.23 -8.35 9.78
CA LEU A 37 2.65 -8.58 10.03
C LEU A 37 2.87 -9.56 11.18
N ASN A 38 2.08 -9.43 12.26
CA ASN A 38 2.12 -10.38 13.36
C ASN A 38 1.72 -11.80 12.92
N PHE A 39 0.68 -11.90 12.09
CA PHE A 39 0.26 -13.18 11.51
C PHE A 39 1.39 -13.81 10.70
N LEU A 40 2.02 -13.06 9.79
CA LEU A 40 3.11 -13.57 8.94
C LEU A 40 4.35 -13.97 9.74
N SER A 41 4.60 -13.33 10.89
CA SER A 41 5.74 -13.69 11.74
C SER A 41 5.50 -14.97 12.55
N LYS A 42 4.27 -15.25 12.98
CA LYS A 42 3.92 -16.34 13.91
C LYS A 42 3.27 -17.55 13.26
N ALA A 43 2.65 -17.39 12.10
CA ALA A 43 1.95 -18.48 11.42
C ALA A 43 2.92 -19.56 10.96
N LYS A 44 2.61 -20.82 11.30
CA LYS A 44 3.37 -21.97 10.79
C LYS A 44 3.07 -22.25 9.33
N ASP A 45 1.81 -22.08 8.93
CA ASP A 45 1.35 -22.22 7.55
C ASP A 45 0.94 -20.85 7.01
N LYS A 46 1.69 -20.36 6.03
CA LYS A 46 1.46 -19.08 5.36
C LYS A 46 0.87 -19.26 3.96
N SER A 47 0.43 -20.46 3.61
CA SER A 47 -0.09 -20.78 2.27
C SER A 47 -1.36 -20.01 1.91
N ILE A 48 -2.13 -19.59 2.90
CA ILE A 48 -3.33 -18.76 2.70
C ILE A 48 -3.01 -17.33 2.25
N TRP A 49 -1.77 -16.85 2.47
CA TRP A 49 -1.34 -15.55 1.99
C TRP A 49 -0.63 -15.69 0.65
N ASN A 50 -1.13 -14.99 -0.35
CA ASN A 50 -0.59 -15.04 -1.70
C ASN A 50 -0.02 -13.67 -2.09
N GLY A 51 1.24 -13.64 -2.53
CA GLY A 51 1.94 -12.42 -2.91
C GLY A 51 2.60 -11.70 -1.74
N ASP A 52 2.99 -10.46 -1.99
CA ASP A 52 3.63 -9.58 -1.00
C ASP A 52 2.59 -8.75 -0.24
N CYS A 53 2.97 -8.25 0.93
CA CYS A 53 2.13 -7.40 1.76
C CYS A 53 2.58 -5.93 1.63
N PHE A 54 1.66 -5.03 1.29
CA PHE A 54 1.95 -3.59 1.23
C PHE A 54 2.17 -3.03 2.64
N VAL A 55 3.24 -2.23 2.80
CA VAL A 55 3.56 -1.52 4.04
C VAL A 55 3.78 -0.03 3.75
N PHE A 56 3.59 0.83 4.77
CA PHE A 56 3.68 2.28 4.61
C PHE A 56 5.08 2.83 4.96
N ASP A 57 6.13 2.13 4.54
CA ASP A 57 7.51 2.58 4.71
C ASP A 57 8.32 2.45 3.42
N GLU A 58 9.62 2.67 3.49
CA GLU A 58 10.51 2.68 2.33
C GLU A 58 10.62 1.32 1.63
N ARG A 59 10.27 0.24 2.31
CA ARG A 59 10.28 -1.10 1.72
C ARG A 59 9.19 -1.28 0.66
N VAL A 60 8.09 -0.52 0.76
CA VAL A 60 6.88 -0.58 -0.07
C VAL A 60 6.09 -1.87 0.15
N THR A 61 6.71 -3.04 0.01
CA THR A 61 6.11 -4.34 0.31
C THR A 61 7.07 -5.21 1.10
N VAL A 62 6.53 -6.18 1.82
CA VAL A 62 7.28 -7.26 2.45
C VAL A 62 6.77 -8.61 1.96
N THR A 63 7.67 -9.58 1.87
CA THR A 63 7.34 -10.96 1.52
C THR A 63 6.68 -11.69 2.70
N LYS A 64 6.27 -12.94 2.50
CA LYS A 64 5.75 -13.80 3.58
C LYS A 64 6.75 -13.97 4.73
N GLU A 65 8.04 -13.89 4.42
CA GLU A 65 9.14 -14.00 5.38
C GLU A 65 9.50 -12.65 6.03
N LEU A 66 8.71 -11.62 5.78
CA LEU A 66 8.90 -10.23 6.25
C LEU A 66 10.18 -9.57 5.73
N GLU A 67 10.69 -10.03 4.61
CA GLU A 67 11.81 -9.41 3.91
C GLU A 67 11.29 -8.35 2.92
N PRO A 68 12.09 -7.31 2.60
CA PRO A 68 11.68 -6.32 1.61
C PRO A 68 11.38 -6.97 0.25
N GLY A 69 10.25 -6.60 -0.35
CA GLY A 69 9.86 -7.07 -1.68
C GLY A 69 10.47 -6.24 -2.81
N ASP A 70 10.19 -6.64 -4.05
CA ASP A 70 10.73 -6.00 -5.25
C ASP A 70 9.87 -4.84 -5.79
N TYR A 71 8.77 -4.53 -5.13
CA TYR A 71 7.88 -3.47 -5.56
C TYR A 71 8.49 -2.08 -5.32
N LYS A 72 8.18 -1.18 -6.25
CA LYS A 72 8.47 0.26 -6.11
C LYS A 72 7.16 1.00 -5.82
N GLN A 73 7.26 2.26 -5.48
CA GLN A 73 6.10 3.09 -5.18
C GLN A 73 5.94 4.20 -6.22
N CYS A 74 4.70 4.42 -6.66
CA CYS A 74 4.37 5.63 -7.40
C CYS A 74 4.31 6.81 -6.43
N TYR A 75 5.22 7.76 -6.54
CA TYR A 75 5.25 8.92 -5.65
C TYR A 75 4.17 9.97 -5.93
N ALA A 76 3.37 9.77 -6.97
CA ALA A 76 2.17 10.59 -7.20
C ALA A 76 0.95 10.06 -6.41
N CYS A 77 0.61 8.78 -6.57
CA CYS A 77 -0.56 8.18 -5.94
C CYS A 77 -0.25 7.24 -4.76
N ARG A 78 1.02 6.94 -4.52
CA ARG A 78 1.53 6.07 -3.45
C ARG A 78 1.18 4.58 -3.58
N ARG A 79 0.65 4.14 -4.71
CA ARG A 79 0.37 2.71 -4.97
C ARG A 79 1.65 1.94 -5.28
N PRO A 80 1.72 0.65 -4.91
CA PRO A 80 2.88 -0.18 -5.24
C PRO A 80 2.88 -0.53 -6.73
N LEU A 81 4.09 -0.62 -7.30
CA LEU A 81 4.31 -0.91 -8.72
C LEU A 81 5.29 -2.07 -8.86
N SER A 82 4.93 -3.07 -9.67
CA SER A 82 5.83 -4.15 -10.04
C SER A 82 6.88 -3.68 -11.05
N ASN A 83 7.91 -4.49 -11.29
CA ASN A 83 8.91 -4.18 -12.31
C ASN A 83 8.30 -4.06 -13.71
N GLU A 84 7.23 -4.79 -14.00
CA GLU A 84 6.50 -4.68 -15.27
C GLU A 84 5.72 -3.37 -15.38
N ASP A 85 5.14 -2.92 -14.26
CA ASP A 85 4.42 -1.65 -14.21
C ASP A 85 5.32 -0.45 -14.51
N LEU A 86 6.59 -0.53 -14.11
CA LEU A 86 7.59 0.51 -14.39
C LEU A 86 7.94 0.64 -15.88
N LYS A 87 7.63 -0.37 -16.69
CA LYS A 87 7.88 -0.37 -18.14
C LYS A 87 6.71 0.18 -18.95
N LYS A 88 5.58 0.44 -18.30
CA LYS A 88 4.38 0.96 -18.97
C LYS A 88 4.56 2.42 -19.40
N ARG A 89 3.88 2.80 -20.48
CA ARG A 89 3.99 4.14 -21.07
C ARG A 89 3.56 5.26 -20.13
N GLU A 90 2.61 4.97 -19.26
CA GLU A 90 2.04 5.93 -18.32
C GLU A 90 2.95 6.18 -17.10
N TYR A 91 3.97 5.35 -16.92
CA TYR A 91 4.89 5.52 -15.80
C TYR A 91 5.93 6.60 -16.08
N GLN A 92 5.97 7.59 -15.18
CA GLN A 92 7.05 8.59 -15.10
C GLN A 92 7.41 8.77 -13.62
N LYS A 93 8.69 8.61 -13.31
CA LYS A 93 9.18 8.67 -11.92
C LYS A 93 8.73 9.94 -11.21
N GLY A 94 8.03 9.78 -10.10
CA GLY A 94 7.53 10.88 -9.27
C GLY A 94 6.31 11.62 -9.83
N ILE A 95 5.83 11.29 -11.02
CA ILE A 95 4.79 12.04 -11.73
C ILE A 95 3.53 11.22 -11.93
N SER A 96 3.64 10.01 -12.44
CA SER A 96 2.48 9.19 -12.78
C SER A 96 2.81 7.70 -12.85
N CYS A 97 1.76 6.86 -12.77
CA CYS A 97 1.80 5.44 -13.12
C CYS A 97 0.56 5.08 -13.93
N HIS A 98 0.49 3.85 -14.42
CA HIS A 98 -0.64 3.39 -15.23
C HIS A 98 -1.99 3.50 -14.50
N LYS A 99 -1.98 3.48 -13.17
CA LYS A 99 -3.21 3.58 -12.37
C LYS A 99 -3.67 5.03 -12.17
N CYS A 100 -2.75 5.94 -11.92
CA CYS A 100 -3.12 7.33 -11.60
C CYS A 100 -3.03 8.30 -12.80
N PHE A 101 -2.49 7.88 -13.92
CA PHE A 101 -2.32 8.74 -15.09
C PHE A 101 -3.63 9.42 -15.50
N PHE A 102 -4.71 8.65 -15.55
CA PHE A 102 -6.04 9.15 -15.93
C PHE A 102 -6.83 9.73 -14.75
N GLU A 103 -6.40 9.50 -13.51
CA GLU A 103 -7.04 10.05 -12.32
C GLU A 103 -6.58 11.48 -12.01
N LYS A 104 -5.39 11.86 -12.48
CA LYS A 104 -4.76 13.15 -12.19
C LYS A 104 -4.87 14.08 -13.39
N SER A 105 -5.08 15.36 -13.11
CA SER A 105 -5.12 16.40 -14.15
C SER A 105 -3.72 16.69 -14.69
N GLU A 106 -3.66 17.37 -15.83
CA GLU A 106 -2.39 17.85 -16.39
C GLU A 106 -1.68 18.82 -15.43
N SER A 107 -2.42 19.70 -14.77
CA SER A 107 -1.85 20.62 -13.78
C SER A 107 -1.25 19.87 -12.59
N ASP A 108 -1.84 18.76 -12.16
CA ASP A 108 -1.27 17.90 -11.12
C ASP A 108 0.05 17.30 -11.57
N ARG A 109 0.13 16.80 -12.79
CA ARG A 109 1.36 16.24 -13.35
C ARG A 109 2.47 17.27 -13.44
N ILE A 110 2.15 18.51 -13.81
CA ILE A 110 3.11 19.62 -13.84
C ILE A 110 3.67 19.90 -12.44
N ARG A 111 2.81 19.95 -11.41
CA ARG A 111 3.24 20.13 -10.01
C ARG A 111 4.13 18.97 -9.54
N TYR A 112 3.78 17.76 -9.89
CA TYR A 112 4.58 16.57 -9.52
C TYR A 112 5.95 16.58 -10.23
N ALA A 113 5.99 16.99 -11.49
CA ALA A 113 7.25 17.14 -12.24
C ALA A 113 8.18 18.17 -11.59
N GLU A 114 7.62 19.30 -11.15
CA GLU A 114 8.39 20.34 -10.47
C GLU A 114 8.92 19.84 -9.12
N ARG A 115 8.09 19.15 -8.35
CA ARG A 115 8.50 18.51 -7.10
C ARG A 115 9.65 17.51 -7.33
N GLN A 116 9.55 16.70 -8.38
CA GLN A 116 10.59 15.71 -8.71
C GLN A 116 11.91 16.37 -9.06
N LYS A 117 11.90 17.45 -9.84
CA LYS A 117 13.12 18.25 -10.14
C LYS A 117 13.79 18.74 -8.87
N GLN A 118 13.02 19.27 -7.92
CA GLN A 118 13.57 19.75 -6.65
C GLN A 118 14.16 18.62 -5.82
N PHE A 119 13.55 17.44 -5.88
CA PHE A 119 14.05 16.26 -5.19
C PHE A 119 15.39 15.80 -5.78
N ASP A 120 15.48 15.75 -7.10
CA ASP A 120 16.69 15.35 -7.81
C ASP A 120 17.86 16.34 -7.57
N LEU A 121 17.56 17.64 -7.48
CA LEU A 121 18.55 18.65 -7.15
C LEU A 121 19.13 18.47 -5.74
N LYS A 122 18.29 18.09 -4.76
CA LYS A 122 18.75 17.87 -3.37
C LYS A 122 19.63 16.63 -3.23
N VAL A 123 19.43 15.60 -4.05
CA VAL A 123 20.24 14.38 -4.02
C VAL A 123 21.66 14.63 -4.53
N HIS A 124 21.88 15.68 -5.33
CA HIS A 124 23.19 16.05 -5.88
C HIS A 124 23.94 17.10 -5.05
N GLU A 125 23.35 17.57 -3.97
CA GLU A 125 24.05 18.39 -2.96
C GLU A 125 24.64 17.45 -1.89
#